data_706ed41bc4b2a488eb12c1ff3de827a6
#
_entry.id   706ed41bc4b2a488eb12c1ff3de827a6
#
_cell.length_a   1.000
_cell.length_b   1.000
_cell.length_c   1.000
_cell.angle_alpha   90.00
_cell.angle_beta   90.00
_cell.angle_gamma   90.00
#
_symmetry.space_group_name_H-M   'P 1'
#
loop_
_entity.id
_entity.type
_entity.pdbx_description
1 polymer ?
#
loop_
_entity_poly.entity_id
_entity_poly.type
_entity_poly.pdbx_seq_one_letter_code
_entity_poly.pdbx_strand_id
1 'polypeptide(L)'
;MTENSERFDQASLLAESGKSVEAAALYREVLIAQPKHLAAAKALAEMVEAGRAEGDSAAARKVVTDIETESTYSVGKTALIHGRFDVAIRCYKKILGLDPDYDDAIWGLAEACYGDRDLKEALRWYRTYSEKYPDDHEARHIVAALGEGPTPPRASDAYVRETFNSFAEDFDRQLLEDLDYRAPKLIHELFREVGGDDPGGHDILDAGCGTGLSGLDFKQYASSLTGVDLSPEMLKLAEARGIYDALLEEELAVCMRARPGQFDLIVAADVFCYIGDLSESLEAAHIALKPGGIVIFSVEAQPKRGYALTGSGRYAHKPAYVRKSSKIAGFKEIVGRTDTLRTEYGEPVHGYLTALQKI
;
A
#
# COMPACT_ATOMS: atom_id res chain seq x y z
N MET A 1 22.66 15.75 33.30
CA MET A 1 21.50 14.94 33.75
C MET A 1 20.29 15.87 33.72
N THR A 2 19.13 15.39 33.33
CA THR A 2 17.90 16.20 33.39
C THR A 2 17.34 16.17 34.81
N GLU A 3 16.65 17.23 35.23
CA GLU A 3 16.01 17.33 36.57
C GLU A 3 15.18 16.10 36.93
N ASN A 4 14.56 15.49 35.93
CA ASN A 4 13.74 14.29 36.09
C ASN A 4 14.58 13.02 36.36
N SER A 5 15.78 12.92 35.79
CA SER A 5 16.72 11.84 36.11
C SER A 5 17.19 11.91 37.55
N GLU A 6 17.49 13.13 38.06
CA GLU A 6 17.88 13.34 39.45
C GLU A 6 16.76 13.01 40.43
N ARG A 7 15.50 13.36 40.08
CA ARG A 7 14.31 12.96 40.87
C ARG A 7 14.11 11.45 40.91
N PHE A 8 14.31 10.77 39.81
CA PHE A 8 14.21 9.31 39.78
C PHE A 8 15.26 8.64 40.64
N ASP A 9 16.53 9.09 40.56
CA ASP A 9 17.62 8.57 41.35
C ASP A 9 17.38 8.82 42.85
N GLN A 10 16.90 10.02 43.23
CA GLN A 10 16.52 10.35 44.60
C GLN A 10 15.37 9.46 45.11
N ALA A 11 14.34 9.21 44.27
CA ALA A 11 13.25 8.33 44.63
C ALA A 11 13.75 6.89 44.90
N SER A 12 14.68 6.39 44.08
CA SER A 12 15.29 5.09 44.25
C SER A 12 16.08 4.95 45.57
N LEU A 13 16.87 5.95 45.90
CA LEU A 13 17.61 6.01 47.19
C LEU A 13 16.66 6.03 48.39
N LEU A 14 15.57 6.78 48.32
CA LEU A 14 14.57 6.82 49.38
C LEU A 14 13.86 5.46 49.53
N ALA A 15 13.53 4.77 48.44
CA ALA A 15 12.95 3.44 48.45
C ALA A 15 13.87 2.42 49.13
N GLU A 16 15.16 2.43 48.81
CA GLU A 16 16.20 1.59 49.42
C GLU A 16 16.37 1.84 50.90
N SER A 17 16.24 3.13 51.32
CA SER A 17 16.34 3.52 52.74
C SER A 17 15.06 3.28 53.56
N GLY A 18 14.01 2.66 52.95
CA GLY A 18 12.74 2.35 53.58
C GLY A 18 11.76 3.53 53.71
N LYS A 19 12.07 4.68 53.13
CA LYS A 19 11.20 5.88 53.09
C LYS A 19 10.19 5.80 51.97
N SER A 20 9.30 4.81 52.06
CA SER A 20 8.42 4.41 50.95
C SER A 20 7.43 5.50 50.52
N VAL A 21 6.89 6.29 51.45
CA VAL A 21 5.90 7.34 51.13
C VAL A 21 6.56 8.48 50.33
N GLU A 22 7.76 8.90 50.74
CA GLU A 22 8.52 9.94 50.05
C GLU A 22 8.98 9.46 48.66
N ALA A 23 9.46 8.23 48.56
CA ALA A 23 9.85 7.63 47.28
C ALA A 23 8.67 7.56 46.32
N ALA A 24 7.51 7.10 46.75
CA ALA A 24 6.31 7.02 45.90
C ALA A 24 5.83 8.39 45.40
N ALA A 25 5.95 9.44 46.25
CA ALA A 25 5.63 10.80 45.83
C ALA A 25 6.53 11.25 44.68
N LEU A 26 7.85 11.05 44.78
CA LEU A 26 8.81 11.42 43.74
C LEU A 26 8.62 10.59 42.45
N TYR A 27 8.33 9.28 42.54
CA TYR A 27 8.01 8.50 41.33
C TYR A 27 6.76 9.03 40.64
N ARG A 28 5.72 9.48 41.37
CA ARG A 28 4.55 10.13 40.77
C ARG A 28 4.92 11.45 40.07
N GLU A 29 5.80 12.28 40.68
CA GLU A 29 6.28 13.50 40.03
C GLU A 29 7.05 13.20 38.75
N VAL A 30 7.91 12.18 38.76
CA VAL A 30 8.59 11.69 37.53
C VAL A 30 7.61 11.31 36.48
N LEU A 31 6.54 10.57 36.83
CA LEU A 31 5.51 10.15 35.87
C LEU A 31 4.60 11.29 35.39
N ILE A 32 4.39 12.34 36.22
CA ILE A 32 3.71 13.56 35.77
C ILE A 32 4.52 14.27 34.70
N ALA A 33 5.85 14.40 34.90
CA ALA A 33 6.74 15.05 33.95
C ALA A 33 7.07 14.20 32.71
N GLN A 34 7.13 12.89 32.90
CA GLN A 34 7.41 11.89 31.85
C GLN A 34 6.48 10.69 32.00
N PRO A 35 5.25 10.75 31.44
CA PRO A 35 4.25 9.69 31.61
C PRO A 35 4.70 8.31 31.15
N LYS A 36 5.69 8.23 30.24
CA LYS A 36 6.23 6.99 29.70
C LYS A 36 7.53 6.52 30.36
N HIS A 37 7.84 7.00 31.57
CA HIS A 37 9.05 6.59 32.29
C HIS A 37 8.87 5.21 32.94
N LEU A 38 9.16 4.15 32.18
CA LEU A 38 8.90 2.75 32.56
C LEU A 38 9.49 2.35 33.92
N ALA A 39 10.71 2.76 34.21
CA ALA A 39 11.38 2.40 35.48
C ALA A 39 10.64 3.00 36.69
N ALA A 40 10.17 4.25 36.61
CA ALA A 40 9.38 4.89 37.67
C ALA A 40 8.00 4.23 37.82
N ALA A 41 7.34 3.86 36.70
CA ALA A 41 6.08 3.15 36.72
C ALA A 41 6.21 1.78 37.39
N LYS A 42 7.23 1.00 37.05
CA LYS A 42 7.53 -0.30 37.68
C LYS A 42 7.80 -0.17 39.19
N ALA A 43 8.69 0.72 39.57
CA ALA A 43 9.02 0.95 40.98
C ALA A 43 7.78 1.35 41.80
N LEU A 44 6.95 2.25 41.27
CA LEU A 44 5.70 2.65 41.91
C LEU A 44 4.71 1.50 42.01
N ALA A 45 4.54 0.72 40.96
CA ALA A 45 3.63 -0.43 40.93
C ALA A 45 4.04 -1.49 41.97
N GLU A 46 5.34 -1.83 42.05
CA GLU A 46 5.88 -2.78 43.06
C GLU A 46 5.66 -2.25 44.49
N MET A 47 5.76 -0.95 44.72
CA MET A 47 5.51 -0.35 46.03
C MET A 47 4.02 -0.41 46.42
N VAL A 48 3.12 -0.18 45.43
CA VAL A 48 1.66 -0.27 45.66
C VAL A 48 1.26 -1.73 45.91
N GLU A 49 1.80 -2.67 45.16
CA GLU A 49 1.54 -4.11 45.33
C GLU A 49 2.03 -4.64 46.71
N ALA A 50 3.16 -4.13 47.14
CA ALA A 50 3.73 -4.48 48.45
C ALA A 50 3.05 -3.76 49.63
N GLY A 51 2.03 -2.93 49.40
CA GLY A 51 1.37 -2.12 50.42
C GLY A 51 2.25 -1.03 51.02
N ARG A 52 3.34 -0.68 50.33
CA ARG A 52 4.29 0.36 50.75
C ARG A 52 3.99 1.76 50.22
N ALA A 53 3.02 1.85 49.29
CA ALA A 53 2.49 3.09 48.75
C ALA A 53 0.97 2.97 48.56
N GLU A 54 0.27 4.11 48.68
CA GLU A 54 -1.16 4.17 48.37
C GLU A 54 -1.41 4.04 46.89
N GLY A 55 -2.47 3.32 46.51
CA GLY A 55 -2.91 3.18 45.14
C GLY A 55 -3.64 1.84 44.88
N ASP A 56 -4.22 1.77 43.72
CA ASP A 56 -4.80 0.53 43.20
C ASP A 56 -3.73 -0.26 42.45
N SER A 57 -3.45 -1.47 42.90
CA SER A 57 -2.45 -2.36 42.29
C SER A 57 -2.79 -2.72 40.85
N ALA A 58 -4.06 -2.90 40.52
CA ALA A 58 -4.47 -3.20 39.15
C ALA A 58 -4.26 -2.01 38.22
N ALA A 59 -4.60 -0.80 38.68
CA ALA A 59 -4.34 0.43 37.94
C ALA A 59 -2.83 0.68 37.74
N ALA A 60 -2.00 0.47 38.78
CA ALA A 60 -0.55 0.62 38.68
C ALA A 60 0.08 -0.37 37.70
N ARG A 61 -0.34 -1.64 37.72
CA ARG A 61 0.08 -2.65 36.73
C ARG A 61 -0.33 -2.27 35.32
N LYS A 62 -1.56 -1.77 35.16
CA LYS A 62 -2.05 -1.34 33.85
C LYS A 62 -1.16 -0.26 33.24
N VAL A 63 -0.77 0.74 34.01
CA VAL A 63 0.17 1.79 33.54
C VAL A 63 1.48 1.20 33.05
N VAL A 64 2.06 0.26 33.79
CA VAL A 64 3.31 -0.42 33.36
C VAL A 64 3.09 -1.18 32.05
N THR A 65 2.00 -1.93 31.96
CA THR A 65 1.65 -2.72 30.76
C THR A 65 1.43 -1.80 29.55
N ASP A 66 0.70 -0.70 29.72
CA ASP A 66 0.45 0.27 28.64
C ASP A 66 1.76 0.89 28.09
N ILE A 67 2.69 1.28 28.99
CA ILE A 67 4.01 1.84 28.60
C ILE A 67 4.87 0.76 27.89
N GLU A 68 4.89 -0.47 28.41
CA GLU A 68 5.64 -1.57 27.78
C GLU A 68 5.09 -1.92 26.41
N THR A 69 3.78 -1.95 26.28
CA THR A 69 3.07 -2.25 25.02
C THR A 69 3.41 -1.18 23.98
N GLU A 70 3.26 0.09 24.32
CA GLU A 70 3.56 1.21 23.42
C GLU A 70 5.04 1.22 22.96
N SER A 71 5.96 1.01 23.91
CA SER A 71 7.39 0.94 23.62
C SER A 71 7.71 -0.27 22.71
N THR A 72 7.11 -1.44 23.01
CA THR A 72 7.29 -2.66 22.21
C THR A 72 6.70 -2.48 20.82
N TYR A 73 5.54 -1.82 20.69
CA TYR A 73 4.91 -1.50 19.42
C TYR A 73 5.80 -0.60 18.55
N SER A 74 6.35 0.46 19.12
CA SER A 74 7.28 1.36 18.42
C SER A 74 8.50 0.63 17.87
N VAL A 75 9.09 -0.29 18.67
CA VAL A 75 10.21 -1.14 18.21
C VAL A 75 9.77 -2.07 17.08
N GLY A 76 8.59 -2.71 17.21
CA GLY A 76 8.03 -3.59 16.20
C GLY A 76 7.78 -2.86 14.88
N LYS A 77 7.16 -1.69 14.94
CA LYS A 77 6.91 -0.84 13.77
C LYS A 77 8.21 -0.41 13.07
N THR A 78 9.20 0.05 13.84
CA THR A 78 10.50 0.41 13.29
C THR A 78 11.20 -0.79 12.65
N ALA A 79 11.13 -1.96 13.27
CA ALA A 79 11.69 -3.19 12.74
C ALA A 79 11.01 -3.60 11.42
N LEU A 80 9.68 -3.49 11.35
CA LEU A 80 8.88 -3.77 10.14
C LEU A 80 9.32 -2.87 8.97
N ILE A 81 9.39 -1.56 9.19
CA ILE A 81 9.81 -0.57 8.18
C ILE A 81 11.22 -0.88 7.65
N HIS A 82 12.11 -1.39 8.49
CA HIS A 82 13.48 -1.74 8.09
C HIS A 82 13.66 -3.20 7.66
N GLY A 83 12.58 -3.92 7.37
CA GLY A 83 12.62 -5.31 6.89
C GLY A 83 13.15 -6.33 7.91
N ARG A 84 13.24 -5.97 9.20
CA ARG A 84 13.64 -6.89 10.27
C ARG A 84 12.43 -7.63 10.81
N PHE A 85 11.86 -8.47 9.96
CA PHE A 85 10.57 -9.12 10.21
C PHE A 85 10.59 -10.03 11.45
N ASP A 86 11.69 -10.73 11.69
CA ASP A 86 11.86 -11.57 12.89
C ASP A 86 11.76 -10.79 14.20
N VAL A 87 12.27 -9.55 14.23
CA VAL A 87 12.15 -8.64 15.38
C VAL A 87 10.71 -8.13 15.51
N ALA A 88 10.10 -7.71 14.42
CA ALA A 88 8.72 -7.23 14.40
C ALA A 88 7.75 -8.32 14.89
N ILE A 89 7.88 -9.55 14.39
CA ILE A 89 7.07 -10.71 14.81
C ILE A 89 7.18 -10.94 16.32
N ARG A 90 8.40 -10.90 16.88
CA ARG A 90 8.58 -11.06 18.34
C ARG A 90 7.92 -9.95 19.14
N CYS A 91 8.03 -8.70 18.67
CA CYS A 91 7.42 -7.56 19.33
C CYS A 91 5.89 -7.68 19.34
N TYR A 92 5.28 -7.90 18.20
CA TYR A 92 3.82 -8.00 18.09
C TYR A 92 3.25 -9.22 18.82
N LYS A 93 3.92 -10.39 18.76
CA LYS A 93 3.53 -11.56 19.56
C LYS A 93 3.61 -11.30 21.08
N LYS A 94 4.60 -10.52 21.54
CA LYS A 94 4.69 -10.11 22.94
C LYS A 94 3.49 -9.23 23.33
N ILE A 95 3.11 -8.27 22.49
CA ILE A 95 1.96 -7.39 22.73
C ILE A 95 0.67 -8.21 22.80
N LEU A 96 0.43 -9.09 21.83
CA LEU A 96 -0.76 -9.95 21.78
C LEU A 96 -0.81 -10.98 22.93
N GLY A 97 0.33 -11.27 23.55
CA GLY A 97 0.38 -12.04 24.79
C GLY A 97 -0.09 -11.27 26.02
N LEU A 98 -0.06 -9.93 25.99
CA LEU A 98 -0.53 -9.03 27.04
C LEU A 98 -1.96 -8.57 26.78
N ASP A 99 -2.25 -8.21 25.55
CA ASP A 99 -3.56 -7.78 25.05
C ASP A 99 -3.85 -8.48 23.72
N PRO A 100 -4.62 -9.57 23.71
CA PRO A 100 -4.95 -10.31 22.50
C PRO A 100 -5.78 -9.52 21.48
N ASP A 101 -6.44 -8.45 21.92
CA ASP A 101 -7.32 -7.60 21.12
C ASP A 101 -6.64 -6.32 20.60
N TYR A 102 -5.32 -6.20 20.76
CA TYR A 102 -4.58 -5.03 20.30
C TYR A 102 -4.49 -5.00 18.76
N ASP A 103 -5.39 -4.25 18.13
CA ASP A 103 -5.64 -4.25 16.69
C ASP A 103 -4.39 -3.95 15.85
N ASP A 104 -3.65 -2.91 16.21
CA ASP A 104 -2.42 -2.55 15.48
C ASP A 104 -1.34 -3.64 15.55
N ALA A 105 -1.32 -4.45 16.63
CA ALA A 105 -0.40 -5.57 16.72
C ALA A 105 -0.88 -6.80 15.94
N ILE A 106 -2.19 -7.01 15.82
CA ILE A 106 -2.76 -8.04 14.93
C ILE A 106 -2.36 -7.73 13.49
N TRP A 107 -2.61 -6.49 13.05
CA TRP A 107 -2.24 -6.03 11.70
C TRP A 107 -0.73 -6.11 11.47
N GLY A 108 0.07 -5.48 12.34
CA GLY A 108 1.52 -5.47 12.20
C GLY A 108 2.17 -6.86 12.24
N LEU A 109 1.58 -7.82 12.96
CA LEU A 109 2.02 -9.22 12.95
C LEU A 109 1.72 -9.88 11.61
N ALA A 110 0.55 -9.60 11.02
CA ALA A 110 0.20 -10.09 9.70
C ALA A 110 1.19 -9.58 8.63
N GLU A 111 1.46 -8.27 8.63
CA GLU A 111 2.44 -7.64 7.72
C GLU A 111 3.87 -8.21 7.93
N ALA A 112 4.30 -8.37 9.18
CA ALA A 112 5.62 -8.91 9.47
C ALA A 112 5.76 -10.37 9.02
N CYS A 113 4.75 -11.22 9.23
CA CYS A 113 4.72 -12.59 8.71
C CYS A 113 4.69 -12.60 7.17
N TYR A 114 3.96 -11.67 6.55
CA TYR A 114 3.93 -11.54 5.10
C TYR A 114 5.31 -11.17 4.53
N GLY A 115 5.99 -10.19 5.13
CA GLY A 115 7.35 -9.81 4.77
C GLY A 115 8.37 -10.94 4.96
N ASP A 116 8.23 -11.74 6.02
CA ASP A 116 9.06 -12.93 6.31
C ASP A 116 8.74 -14.14 5.41
N ARG A 117 7.80 -13.99 4.48
CA ARG A 117 7.31 -15.05 3.56
C ARG A 117 6.58 -16.20 4.24
N ASP A 118 6.20 -16.08 5.50
CA ASP A 118 5.28 -17.01 6.15
C ASP A 118 3.83 -16.67 5.82
N LEU A 119 3.46 -16.93 4.56
CA LEU A 119 2.14 -16.58 4.03
C LEU A 119 0.99 -17.29 4.77
N LYS A 120 1.26 -18.42 5.41
CA LYS A 120 0.26 -19.16 6.19
C LYS A 120 -0.07 -18.43 7.49
N GLU A 121 0.93 -17.99 8.24
CA GLU A 121 0.71 -17.20 9.45
C GLU A 121 0.19 -15.80 9.10
N ALA A 122 0.68 -15.17 8.02
CA ALA A 122 0.15 -13.91 7.53
C ALA A 122 -1.36 -13.99 7.26
N LEU A 123 -1.82 -14.99 6.49
CA LEU A 123 -3.23 -15.23 6.22
C LEU A 123 -4.05 -15.41 7.51
N ARG A 124 -3.51 -16.15 8.48
CA ARG A 124 -4.18 -16.35 9.76
C ARG A 124 -4.46 -15.02 10.47
N TRP A 125 -3.47 -14.14 10.54
CA TRP A 125 -3.59 -12.87 11.25
C TRP A 125 -4.39 -11.83 10.47
N TYR A 126 -4.26 -11.75 9.14
CA TYR A 126 -5.13 -10.93 8.30
C TYR A 126 -6.59 -11.35 8.40
N ARG A 127 -6.87 -12.66 8.47
CA ARG A 127 -8.23 -13.15 8.70
C ARG A 127 -8.75 -12.74 10.08
N THR A 128 -7.95 -12.92 11.13
CA THR A 128 -8.32 -12.47 12.48
C THR A 128 -8.71 -10.98 12.49
N TYR A 129 -7.94 -10.15 11.80
CA TYR A 129 -8.24 -8.74 11.66
C TYR A 129 -9.51 -8.49 10.82
N SER A 130 -9.64 -9.15 9.67
CA SER A 130 -10.79 -9.00 8.78
C SER A 130 -12.12 -9.49 9.41
N GLU A 131 -12.09 -10.51 10.25
CA GLU A 131 -13.27 -10.96 11.03
C GLU A 131 -13.74 -9.89 12.03
N LYS A 132 -12.81 -9.14 12.60
CA LYS A 132 -13.09 -8.04 13.54
C LYS A 132 -13.53 -6.77 12.78
N TYR A 133 -12.98 -6.54 11.59
CA TYR A 133 -13.23 -5.38 10.73
C TYR A 133 -13.70 -5.84 9.33
N PRO A 134 -14.96 -6.34 9.21
CA PRO A 134 -15.44 -6.92 7.94
C PRO A 134 -15.59 -5.90 6.81
N ASP A 135 -15.62 -4.63 7.11
CA ASP A 135 -15.70 -3.53 6.13
C ASP A 135 -14.33 -2.99 5.71
N ASP A 136 -13.24 -3.49 6.31
CA ASP A 136 -11.90 -3.11 5.92
C ASP A 136 -11.54 -3.71 4.55
N HIS A 137 -11.35 -2.82 3.58
CA HIS A 137 -11.15 -3.20 2.18
C HIS A 137 -9.77 -3.83 1.95
N GLU A 138 -8.75 -3.38 2.66
CA GLU A 138 -7.38 -3.88 2.52
C GLU A 138 -7.27 -5.29 3.09
N ALA A 139 -7.75 -5.50 4.32
CA ALA A 139 -7.74 -6.82 4.95
C ALA A 139 -8.47 -7.86 4.09
N ARG A 140 -9.66 -7.53 3.58
CA ARG A 140 -10.43 -8.41 2.69
C ARG A 140 -9.71 -8.74 1.40
N HIS A 141 -9.08 -7.74 0.79
CA HIS A 141 -8.35 -7.92 -0.46
C HIS A 141 -7.13 -8.84 -0.27
N ILE A 142 -6.36 -8.62 0.80
CA ILE A 142 -5.18 -9.43 1.12
C ILE A 142 -5.58 -10.87 1.50
N VAL A 143 -6.64 -11.07 2.26
CA VAL A 143 -7.18 -12.41 2.56
C VAL A 143 -7.52 -13.17 1.26
N ALA A 144 -8.20 -12.50 0.32
CA ALA A 144 -8.49 -13.10 -0.99
C ALA A 144 -7.22 -13.35 -1.82
N ALA A 145 -6.24 -12.46 -1.77
CA ALA A 145 -4.94 -12.60 -2.44
C ALA A 145 -4.12 -13.79 -1.92
N LEU A 146 -4.23 -14.08 -0.62
CA LEU A 146 -3.60 -15.23 0.01
C LEU A 146 -4.39 -16.54 -0.15
N GLY A 147 -5.46 -16.53 -0.94
CA GLY A 147 -6.16 -17.72 -1.42
C GLY A 147 -7.37 -18.13 -0.60
N GLU A 148 -7.91 -17.27 0.23
CA GLU A 148 -9.15 -17.55 0.98
C GLU A 148 -10.35 -16.79 0.41
N GLY A 149 -11.41 -17.54 0.10
CA GLY A 149 -12.63 -17.00 -0.51
C GLY A 149 -12.56 -16.88 -2.04
N PRO A 150 -13.62 -16.34 -2.68
CA PRO A 150 -13.66 -16.14 -4.11
C PRO A 150 -12.74 -14.98 -4.52
N THR A 151 -11.97 -15.20 -5.58
CA THR A 151 -11.18 -14.12 -6.18
C THR A 151 -12.11 -13.07 -6.78
N PRO A 152 -12.09 -11.80 -6.31
CA PRO A 152 -12.90 -10.76 -6.93
C PRO A 152 -12.45 -10.48 -8.37
N PRO A 153 -13.34 -9.96 -9.24
CA PRO A 153 -12.99 -9.66 -10.63
C PRO A 153 -12.02 -8.47 -10.75
N ARG A 154 -11.98 -7.61 -9.78
CA ARG A 154 -11.02 -6.50 -9.63
C ARG A 154 -10.85 -6.09 -8.17
N ALA A 155 -9.82 -5.36 -7.87
CA ALA A 155 -9.67 -4.66 -6.59
C ALA A 155 -10.80 -3.64 -6.41
N SER A 156 -11.27 -3.44 -5.18
CA SER A 156 -12.28 -2.41 -4.90
C SER A 156 -11.68 -1.01 -5.03
N ASP A 157 -12.51 -0.04 -5.42
CA ASP A 157 -12.08 1.37 -5.54
C ASP A 157 -11.56 1.91 -4.21
N ALA A 158 -12.17 1.50 -3.10
CA ALA A 158 -11.74 1.90 -1.76
C ALA A 158 -10.33 1.36 -1.45
N TYR A 159 -10.07 0.06 -1.70
CA TYR A 159 -8.74 -0.51 -1.52
C TYR A 159 -7.68 0.22 -2.34
N VAL A 160 -7.94 0.43 -3.64
CA VAL A 160 -6.98 1.13 -4.53
C VAL A 160 -6.75 2.56 -4.04
N ARG A 161 -7.83 3.31 -3.73
CA ARG A 161 -7.74 4.68 -3.23
C ARG A 161 -6.93 4.78 -1.93
N GLU A 162 -7.24 3.95 -0.94
CA GLU A 162 -6.58 3.94 0.37
C GLU A 162 -5.10 3.60 0.24
N THR A 163 -4.78 2.55 -0.54
CA THR A 163 -3.40 2.15 -0.82
C THR A 163 -2.60 3.31 -1.42
N PHE A 164 -3.10 3.92 -2.49
CA PHE A 164 -2.35 4.98 -3.18
C PHE A 164 -2.35 6.31 -2.45
N ASN A 165 -3.36 6.63 -1.65
CA ASN A 165 -3.31 7.80 -0.76
C ASN A 165 -2.20 7.69 0.27
N SER A 166 -2.01 6.51 0.87
CA SER A 166 -0.97 6.29 1.89
C SER A 166 0.45 6.32 1.32
N PHE A 167 0.61 6.01 0.03
CA PHE A 167 1.90 5.94 -0.66
C PHE A 167 2.31 7.23 -1.39
N ALA A 168 1.41 8.19 -1.56
CA ALA A 168 1.59 9.29 -2.50
C ALA A 168 2.90 10.07 -2.31
N GLU A 169 3.25 10.45 -1.07
CA GLU A 169 4.43 11.27 -0.79
C GLU A 169 5.77 10.59 -1.15
N ASP A 170 5.85 9.27 -0.94
CA ASP A 170 7.06 8.49 -1.19
C ASP A 170 7.06 7.76 -2.54
N PHE A 171 5.96 7.83 -3.30
CA PHE A 171 5.69 7.00 -4.46
C PHE A 171 6.78 7.09 -5.53
N ASP A 172 7.08 8.29 -6.00
CA ASP A 172 8.08 8.49 -7.05
C ASP A 172 9.46 7.99 -6.62
N ARG A 173 9.87 8.29 -5.38
CA ARG A 173 11.14 7.83 -4.84
C ARG A 173 11.22 6.31 -4.80
N GLN A 174 10.20 5.65 -4.26
CA GLN A 174 10.18 4.19 -4.15
C GLN A 174 10.20 3.53 -5.54
N LEU A 175 9.43 4.03 -6.50
CA LEU A 175 9.39 3.46 -7.83
C LEU A 175 10.71 3.62 -8.57
N LEU A 176 11.32 4.81 -8.51
CA LEU A 176 12.49 5.13 -9.32
C LEU A 176 13.80 4.65 -8.68
N GLU A 177 13.91 4.72 -7.34
CA GLU A 177 15.15 4.37 -6.63
C GLU A 177 15.16 2.91 -6.14
N ASP A 178 14.00 2.39 -5.65
CA ASP A 178 13.97 1.10 -4.98
C ASP A 178 13.52 -0.05 -5.91
N LEU A 179 12.66 0.23 -6.91
CA LEU A 179 12.01 -0.81 -7.72
C LEU A 179 12.51 -0.91 -9.17
N ASP A 180 13.41 -0.04 -9.62
CA ASP A 180 13.83 0.04 -11.04
C ASP A 180 12.61 0.02 -12.00
N TYR A 181 11.67 0.95 -11.75
CA TYR A 181 10.36 0.97 -12.40
C TYR A 181 10.45 1.38 -13.85
N ARG A 182 10.08 0.47 -14.75
CA ARG A 182 10.28 0.63 -16.20
C ARG A 182 8.99 0.72 -17.01
N ALA A 183 7.82 0.46 -16.39
CA ALA A 183 6.58 0.36 -17.14
C ALA A 183 6.25 1.61 -17.98
N PRO A 184 6.37 2.87 -17.50
CA PRO A 184 6.15 4.07 -18.32
C PRO A 184 7.05 4.09 -19.56
N LYS A 185 8.34 3.87 -19.38
CA LYS A 185 9.31 3.83 -20.46
C LYS A 185 8.98 2.75 -21.50
N LEU A 186 8.64 1.55 -21.05
CA LEU A 186 8.29 0.44 -21.95
C LEU A 186 7.01 0.71 -22.74
N ILE A 187 6.01 1.36 -22.13
CA ILE A 187 4.79 1.81 -22.82
C ILE A 187 5.09 2.88 -23.84
N HIS A 188 5.95 3.85 -23.51
CA HIS A 188 6.38 4.87 -24.44
C HIS A 188 7.19 4.27 -25.62
N GLU A 189 8.09 3.31 -25.38
CA GLU A 189 8.77 2.58 -26.44
C GLU A 189 7.79 1.87 -27.38
N LEU A 190 6.75 1.23 -26.82
CA LEU A 190 5.70 0.56 -27.59
C LEU A 190 4.91 1.55 -28.46
N PHE A 191 4.58 2.73 -27.91
CA PHE A 191 3.90 3.80 -28.64
C PHE A 191 4.71 4.24 -29.87
N ARG A 192 6.01 4.44 -29.71
CA ARG A 192 6.89 4.80 -30.83
C ARG A 192 6.97 3.67 -31.88
N GLU A 193 7.02 2.41 -31.43
CA GLU A 193 7.08 1.24 -32.32
C GLU A 193 5.83 1.14 -33.22
N VAL A 194 4.67 1.58 -32.75
CA VAL A 194 3.42 1.57 -33.53
C VAL A 194 3.22 2.86 -34.37
N GLY A 195 4.23 3.72 -34.46
CA GLY A 195 4.19 4.92 -35.32
C GLY A 195 3.54 6.15 -34.67
N GLY A 196 3.56 6.23 -33.34
CA GLY A 196 2.97 7.34 -32.58
C GLY A 196 3.84 8.61 -32.47
N ASP A 197 4.80 8.81 -33.39
CA ASP A 197 5.83 9.84 -33.26
C ASP A 197 5.40 11.28 -33.67
N ASP A 198 4.14 11.50 -34.03
CA ASP A 198 3.66 12.83 -34.47
C ASP A 198 3.48 13.78 -33.25
N PRO A 199 4.32 14.81 -33.09
CA PRO A 199 4.22 15.75 -31.96
C PRO A 199 2.91 16.53 -31.98
N GLY A 200 2.23 16.61 -30.82
CA GLY A 200 1.05 17.45 -30.64
C GLY A 200 -0.21 17.00 -31.38
N GLY A 201 -0.23 15.76 -31.89
CA GLY A 201 -1.32 15.25 -32.75
C GLY A 201 -2.43 14.50 -32.05
N HIS A 202 -2.29 14.11 -30.77
CA HIS A 202 -3.15 13.13 -30.13
C HIS A 202 -3.94 13.67 -28.95
N ASP A 203 -5.22 13.31 -28.86
CA ASP A 203 -5.98 13.42 -27.62
C ASP A 203 -5.69 12.16 -26.78
N ILE A 204 -4.99 12.35 -25.66
CA ILE A 204 -4.43 11.25 -24.86
C ILE A 204 -5.13 11.14 -23.51
N LEU A 205 -5.51 9.92 -23.13
CA LEU A 205 -5.91 9.56 -21.77
C LEU A 205 -4.78 8.79 -21.10
N ASP A 206 -4.24 9.35 -20.03
CA ASP A 206 -3.36 8.65 -19.09
C ASP A 206 -4.22 8.02 -18.01
N ALA A 207 -4.50 6.73 -18.16
CA ALA A 207 -5.46 5.98 -17.38
C ALA A 207 -4.77 5.37 -16.15
N GLY A 208 -5.16 5.82 -14.96
CA GLY A 208 -4.43 5.56 -13.72
C GLY A 208 -3.12 6.34 -13.71
N CYS A 209 -3.20 7.65 -13.89
CA CYS A 209 -2.03 8.50 -14.11
C CYS A 209 -1.11 8.60 -12.88
N GLY A 210 -1.61 8.25 -11.67
CA GLY A 210 -0.85 8.36 -10.44
C GLY A 210 -0.29 9.76 -10.25
N THR A 211 1.00 9.86 -9.94
CA THR A 211 1.72 11.13 -9.82
C THR A 211 2.05 11.78 -11.18
N GLY A 212 1.73 11.13 -12.31
CA GLY A 212 1.97 11.66 -13.66
C GLY A 212 3.30 11.25 -14.28
N LEU A 213 3.95 10.18 -13.82
CA LEU A 213 5.23 9.71 -14.40
C LEU A 213 5.09 9.35 -15.89
N SER A 214 4.04 8.62 -16.28
CA SER A 214 3.77 8.30 -17.68
C SER A 214 3.48 9.54 -18.51
N GLY A 215 2.67 10.46 -17.97
CA GLY A 215 2.29 11.69 -18.66
C GLY A 215 3.45 12.55 -19.13
N LEU A 216 4.59 12.53 -18.41
CA LEU A 216 5.82 13.25 -18.81
C LEU A 216 6.32 12.81 -20.19
N ASP A 217 6.30 11.51 -20.48
CA ASP A 217 6.77 10.97 -21.75
C ASP A 217 5.79 11.28 -22.91
N PHE A 218 4.48 11.42 -22.58
CA PHE A 218 3.41 11.59 -23.56
C PHE A 218 3.02 13.04 -23.83
N LYS A 219 3.36 14.02 -22.97
CA LYS A 219 2.99 15.42 -23.14
C LYS A 219 3.40 16.01 -24.51
N GLN A 220 4.57 15.64 -25.02
CA GLN A 220 5.08 16.13 -26.31
C GLN A 220 4.24 15.69 -27.51
N TYR A 221 3.49 14.60 -27.40
CA TYR A 221 2.62 14.04 -28.46
C TYR A 221 1.16 14.47 -28.31
N ALA A 222 0.81 15.07 -27.17
CA ALA A 222 -0.56 15.41 -26.84
C ALA A 222 -0.99 16.76 -27.42
N SER A 223 -2.11 16.80 -28.17
CA SER A 223 -2.93 17.98 -28.36
C SER A 223 -3.73 18.30 -27.09
N SER A 224 -4.21 17.24 -26.42
CA SER A 224 -4.74 17.32 -25.07
C SER A 224 -4.30 16.08 -24.26
N LEU A 225 -3.90 16.28 -23.01
CA LEU A 225 -3.52 15.22 -22.07
C LEU A 225 -4.45 15.23 -20.87
N THR A 226 -5.29 14.21 -20.77
CA THR A 226 -6.19 14.00 -19.63
C THR A 226 -5.64 12.91 -18.75
N GLY A 227 -5.51 13.15 -17.44
CA GLY A 227 -5.16 12.13 -16.44
C GLY A 227 -6.42 11.70 -15.66
N VAL A 228 -6.53 10.43 -15.37
CA VAL A 228 -7.57 9.89 -14.47
C VAL A 228 -6.95 8.99 -13.42
N ASP A 229 -7.33 9.17 -12.15
CA ASP A 229 -6.91 8.31 -11.04
C ASP A 229 -8.01 8.26 -9.97
N LEU A 230 -7.99 7.22 -9.12
CA LEU A 230 -8.89 7.11 -7.97
C LEU A 230 -8.38 7.86 -6.73
N SER A 231 -7.07 8.12 -6.66
CA SER A 231 -6.42 8.73 -5.50
C SER A 231 -6.33 10.25 -5.67
N PRO A 232 -7.04 11.05 -4.85
CA PRO A 232 -6.90 12.50 -4.85
C PRO A 232 -5.49 12.96 -4.45
N GLU A 233 -4.78 12.20 -3.61
CA GLU A 233 -3.41 12.54 -3.22
C GLU A 233 -2.44 12.36 -4.40
N MET A 234 -2.62 11.31 -5.21
CA MET A 234 -1.86 11.14 -6.46
C MET A 234 -2.15 12.28 -7.44
N LEU A 235 -3.42 12.63 -7.63
CA LEU A 235 -3.82 13.71 -8.54
C LEU A 235 -3.26 15.08 -8.14
N LYS A 236 -3.12 15.38 -6.85
CA LYS A 236 -2.43 16.60 -6.37
C LYS A 236 -0.97 16.66 -6.84
N LEU A 237 -0.27 15.53 -6.80
CA LEU A 237 1.12 15.45 -7.28
C LEU A 237 1.19 15.54 -8.80
N ALA A 238 0.26 14.92 -9.52
CA ALA A 238 0.14 15.07 -10.97
C ALA A 238 -0.14 16.52 -11.39
N GLU A 239 -1.03 17.23 -10.67
CA GLU A 239 -1.34 18.65 -10.89
C GLU A 239 -0.09 19.52 -10.71
N ALA A 240 0.72 19.25 -9.69
CA ALA A 240 1.95 19.99 -9.43
C ALA A 240 2.98 19.87 -10.58
N ARG A 241 2.89 18.84 -11.44
CA ARG A 241 3.74 18.73 -12.65
C ARG A 241 3.36 19.71 -13.76
N GLY A 242 2.12 20.20 -13.78
CA GLY A 242 1.66 21.19 -14.75
C GLY A 242 1.63 20.70 -16.21
N ILE A 243 1.50 19.40 -16.44
CA ILE A 243 1.54 18.78 -17.78
C ILE A 243 0.15 18.39 -18.31
N TYR A 244 -0.81 18.15 -17.42
CA TYR A 244 -2.17 17.74 -17.78
C TYR A 244 -3.07 18.94 -18.09
N ASP A 245 -3.90 18.78 -19.10
CA ASP A 245 -4.94 19.75 -19.45
C ASP A 245 -6.22 19.52 -18.61
N ALA A 246 -6.42 18.27 -18.15
CA ALA A 246 -7.48 17.89 -17.20
C ALA A 246 -7.01 16.72 -16.31
N LEU A 247 -7.40 16.77 -15.03
CA LEU A 247 -7.22 15.68 -14.06
C LEU A 247 -8.57 15.30 -13.47
N LEU A 248 -8.89 14.01 -13.43
CA LEU A 248 -10.20 13.49 -13.09
C LEU A 248 -10.08 12.46 -11.95
N GLU A 249 -10.81 12.69 -10.85
CA GLU A 249 -10.98 11.70 -9.79
C GLU A 249 -12.18 10.82 -10.13
N GLU A 250 -11.95 9.79 -10.94
CA GLU A 250 -12.99 8.87 -11.42
C GLU A 250 -12.47 7.44 -11.47
N GLU A 251 -13.38 6.46 -11.40
CA GLU A 251 -13.07 5.07 -11.75
C GLU A 251 -12.84 4.97 -13.26
N LEU A 252 -11.84 4.18 -13.64
CA LEU A 252 -11.33 4.12 -15.01
C LEU A 252 -12.37 3.78 -16.07
N ALA A 253 -13.16 2.72 -15.87
CA ALA A 253 -14.17 2.32 -16.84
C ALA A 253 -15.34 3.32 -16.90
N VAL A 254 -15.69 3.93 -15.78
CA VAL A 254 -16.69 5.00 -15.72
C VAL A 254 -16.21 6.23 -16.49
N CYS A 255 -14.97 6.66 -16.25
CA CYS A 255 -14.33 7.76 -16.97
C CYS A 255 -14.36 7.55 -18.48
N MET A 256 -13.93 6.38 -18.94
CA MET A 256 -13.86 6.02 -20.36
C MET A 256 -15.25 5.95 -21.02
N ARG A 257 -16.25 5.35 -20.36
CA ARG A 257 -17.63 5.27 -20.90
C ARG A 257 -18.29 6.63 -21.03
N ALA A 258 -17.97 7.56 -20.13
CA ALA A 258 -18.51 8.92 -20.18
C ALA A 258 -17.96 9.77 -21.34
N ARG A 259 -16.90 9.31 -22.02
CA ARG A 259 -16.17 10.08 -23.06
C ARG A 259 -16.04 9.28 -24.39
N PRO A 260 -17.15 8.93 -25.05
CA PRO A 260 -17.13 8.09 -26.24
C PRO A 260 -16.43 8.79 -27.41
N GLY A 261 -15.49 8.10 -28.06
CA GLY A 261 -14.77 8.57 -29.24
C GLY A 261 -13.94 9.83 -29.01
N GLN A 262 -13.48 10.08 -27.78
CA GLN A 262 -12.74 11.29 -27.45
C GLN A 262 -11.22 11.13 -27.68
N PHE A 263 -10.66 9.94 -27.48
CA PHE A 263 -9.21 9.77 -27.42
C PHE A 263 -8.64 9.10 -28.67
N ASP A 264 -7.47 9.53 -29.10
CA ASP A 264 -6.65 8.84 -30.10
C ASP A 264 -5.80 7.75 -29.45
N LEU A 265 -5.36 8.01 -28.21
CA LEU A 265 -4.51 7.13 -27.44
C LEU A 265 -4.98 7.02 -25.99
N ILE A 266 -5.01 5.79 -25.47
CA ILE A 266 -5.14 5.50 -24.04
C ILE A 266 -3.87 4.79 -23.60
N VAL A 267 -3.22 5.26 -22.53
CA VAL A 267 -2.06 4.61 -21.93
C VAL A 267 -2.38 4.21 -20.49
N ALA A 268 -1.94 3.01 -20.06
CA ALA A 268 -2.13 2.51 -18.70
C ALA A 268 -0.89 1.73 -18.23
N ALA A 269 -0.03 2.40 -17.47
CA ALA A 269 1.20 1.83 -16.93
C ALA A 269 0.95 1.29 -15.51
N ASP A 270 1.04 -0.03 -15.33
CA ASP A 270 0.86 -0.73 -14.04
C ASP A 270 -0.51 -0.47 -13.35
N VAL A 271 -1.55 -0.32 -14.14
CA VAL A 271 -2.93 -0.09 -13.66
C VAL A 271 -3.74 -1.38 -13.70
N PHE A 272 -3.64 -2.12 -14.80
CA PHE A 272 -4.44 -3.34 -14.99
C PHE A 272 -3.99 -4.51 -14.10
N CYS A 273 -2.92 -4.35 -13.33
CA CYS A 273 -2.57 -5.26 -12.25
C CYS A 273 -3.54 -5.17 -11.04
N TYR A 274 -4.45 -4.21 -10.99
CA TYR A 274 -5.56 -4.14 -10.02
C TYR A 274 -6.89 -4.66 -10.58
N ILE A 275 -6.90 -5.15 -11.83
CA ILE A 275 -8.08 -5.62 -12.55
C ILE A 275 -7.83 -7.05 -13.02
N GLY A 276 -8.60 -8.00 -12.49
CA GLY A 276 -8.50 -9.42 -12.90
C GLY A 276 -9.24 -9.69 -14.20
N ASP A 277 -10.55 -9.38 -14.26
CA ASP A 277 -11.34 -9.49 -15.49
C ASP A 277 -11.23 -8.20 -16.31
N LEU A 278 -10.50 -8.29 -17.41
CA LEU A 278 -10.24 -7.15 -18.30
C LEU A 278 -11.43 -6.76 -19.18
N SER A 279 -12.52 -7.52 -19.19
CA SER A 279 -13.62 -7.35 -20.14
C SER A 279 -14.22 -5.95 -20.06
N GLU A 280 -14.57 -5.50 -18.86
CA GLU A 280 -15.19 -4.20 -18.62
C GLU A 280 -14.29 -3.02 -19.01
N SER A 281 -13.02 -3.07 -18.64
CA SER A 281 -12.05 -2.00 -18.93
C SER A 281 -11.72 -1.93 -20.42
N LEU A 282 -11.63 -3.08 -21.10
CA LEU A 282 -11.39 -3.11 -22.55
C LEU A 282 -12.60 -2.63 -23.35
N GLU A 283 -13.83 -2.99 -22.95
CA GLU A 283 -15.04 -2.44 -23.55
C GLU A 283 -15.13 -0.93 -23.38
N ALA A 284 -14.83 -0.42 -22.17
CA ALA A 284 -14.82 1.01 -21.89
C ALA A 284 -13.75 1.74 -22.72
N ALA A 285 -12.55 1.19 -22.83
CA ALA A 285 -11.49 1.73 -23.68
C ALA A 285 -11.91 1.77 -25.16
N HIS A 286 -12.58 0.71 -25.64
CA HIS A 286 -13.10 0.69 -27.00
C HIS A 286 -14.14 1.79 -27.24
N ILE A 287 -15.02 2.07 -26.27
CA ILE A 287 -16.00 3.16 -26.37
C ILE A 287 -15.28 4.52 -26.42
N ALA A 288 -14.30 4.75 -25.56
CA ALA A 288 -13.61 6.03 -25.42
C ALA A 288 -12.69 6.38 -26.62
N LEU A 289 -12.16 5.37 -27.28
CA LEU A 289 -11.28 5.57 -28.43
C LEU A 289 -12.02 6.00 -29.68
N LYS A 290 -11.41 6.89 -30.46
CA LYS A 290 -11.80 7.22 -31.82
C LYS A 290 -11.63 5.99 -32.73
N PRO A 291 -12.29 5.92 -33.92
CA PRO A 291 -12.00 4.86 -34.88
C PRO A 291 -10.52 4.81 -35.25
N GLY A 292 -9.91 3.60 -35.15
CA GLY A 292 -8.48 3.43 -35.36
C GLY A 292 -7.58 3.85 -34.19
N GLY A 293 -8.14 4.40 -33.13
CA GLY A 293 -7.40 4.76 -31.91
C GLY A 293 -6.77 3.56 -31.22
N ILE A 294 -5.78 3.81 -30.36
CA ILE A 294 -4.91 2.78 -29.78
C ILE A 294 -5.00 2.83 -28.26
N VAL A 295 -5.06 1.65 -27.62
CA VAL A 295 -4.78 1.51 -26.19
C VAL A 295 -3.49 0.73 -25.98
N ILE A 296 -2.59 1.25 -25.10
CA ILE A 296 -1.34 0.62 -24.71
C ILE A 296 -1.32 0.42 -23.21
N PHE A 297 -1.11 -0.79 -22.76
CA PHE A 297 -1.07 -1.09 -21.32
C PHE A 297 -0.11 -2.22 -20.97
N SER A 298 0.20 -2.31 -19.69
CA SER A 298 0.91 -3.43 -19.07
C SER A 298 0.02 -4.23 -18.14
N VAL A 299 0.28 -5.52 -18.02
CA VAL A 299 -0.22 -6.41 -16.98
C VAL A 299 0.93 -7.23 -16.42
N GLU A 300 0.87 -7.66 -15.16
CA GLU A 300 1.80 -8.69 -14.68
C GLU A 300 1.53 -10.01 -15.41
N ALA A 301 2.60 -10.68 -15.83
CA ALA A 301 2.49 -11.91 -16.61
C ALA A 301 2.50 -13.16 -15.72
N GLN A 302 1.69 -14.17 -16.08
CA GLN A 302 1.69 -15.46 -15.40
C GLN A 302 1.48 -16.62 -16.39
N PRO A 303 1.96 -17.85 -16.08
CA PRO A 303 1.89 -18.98 -17.01
C PRO A 303 0.54 -19.70 -17.00
N LYS A 304 -0.27 -19.58 -15.95
CA LYS A 304 -1.56 -20.28 -15.79
C LYS A 304 -2.64 -19.71 -16.72
N ARG A 305 -3.78 -20.37 -16.84
CA ARG A 305 -4.89 -19.89 -17.70
C ARG A 305 -5.61 -18.70 -17.03
N GLY A 306 -6.09 -17.76 -17.86
CA GLY A 306 -6.89 -16.63 -17.40
C GLY A 306 -6.06 -15.60 -16.65
N TYR A 307 -6.58 -15.17 -15.53
CA TYR A 307 -5.93 -14.30 -14.57
C TYR A 307 -5.93 -14.94 -13.16
N ALA A 308 -5.11 -14.42 -12.28
CA ALA A 308 -5.05 -14.81 -10.89
C ALA A 308 -4.69 -13.62 -10.01
N LEU A 309 -5.37 -13.50 -8.87
CA LEU A 309 -4.93 -12.63 -7.79
C LEU A 309 -3.74 -13.31 -7.10
N THR A 310 -2.61 -12.62 -7.07
CA THR A 310 -1.35 -13.15 -6.50
C THR A 310 -1.21 -12.72 -5.05
N GLY A 311 -0.33 -13.37 -4.31
CA GLY A 311 -0.07 -13.02 -2.92
C GLY A 311 0.43 -11.58 -2.72
N SER A 312 0.84 -10.87 -3.77
CA SER A 312 1.18 -9.43 -3.71
C SER A 312 -0.03 -8.50 -3.69
N GLY A 313 -1.26 -9.01 -3.74
CA GLY A 313 -2.48 -8.21 -3.88
C GLY A 313 -2.74 -7.72 -5.32
N ARG A 314 -1.91 -8.13 -6.28
CA ARG A 314 -2.07 -7.75 -7.70
C ARG A 314 -2.53 -8.91 -8.55
N TYR A 315 -3.21 -8.60 -9.65
CA TYR A 315 -3.62 -9.58 -10.64
C TYR A 315 -2.54 -9.78 -11.69
N ALA A 316 -2.22 -11.04 -11.94
CA ALA A 316 -1.35 -11.43 -13.04
C ALA A 316 -2.15 -12.16 -14.12
N HIS A 317 -1.82 -11.93 -15.37
CA HIS A 317 -2.58 -12.40 -16.53
C HIS A 317 -1.74 -13.28 -17.46
N LYS A 318 -2.37 -14.30 -18.03
CA LYS A 318 -1.75 -15.01 -19.14
C LYS A 318 -1.84 -14.17 -20.42
N PRO A 319 -0.76 -13.97 -21.19
CA PRO A 319 -0.81 -13.21 -22.46
C PRO A 319 -1.90 -13.68 -23.44
N ALA A 320 -2.15 -14.99 -23.49
CA ALA A 320 -3.23 -15.53 -24.32
C ALA A 320 -4.64 -15.14 -23.86
N TYR A 321 -4.84 -14.89 -22.55
CA TYR A 321 -6.09 -14.36 -22.01
C TYR A 321 -6.26 -12.89 -22.43
N VAL A 322 -5.21 -12.08 -22.28
CA VAL A 322 -5.22 -10.68 -22.71
C VAL A 322 -5.61 -10.57 -24.18
N ARG A 323 -4.93 -11.30 -25.07
CA ARG A 323 -5.27 -11.34 -26.51
C ARG A 323 -6.70 -11.75 -26.79
N LYS A 324 -7.20 -12.77 -26.08
CA LYS A 324 -8.58 -13.23 -26.24
C LYS A 324 -9.59 -12.17 -25.83
N SER A 325 -9.41 -11.57 -24.66
CA SER A 325 -10.31 -10.53 -24.13
C SER A 325 -10.29 -9.28 -25.02
N SER A 326 -9.10 -8.87 -25.50
CA SER A 326 -8.95 -7.75 -26.43
C SER A 326 -9.69 -7.98 -27.73
N LYS A 327 -9.57 -9.18 -28.31
CA LYS A 327 -10.30 -9.53 -29.54
C LYS A 327 -11.82 -9.51 -29.35
N ILE A 328 -12.30 -9.99 -28.20
CA ILE A 328 -13.76 -9.97 -27.89
C ILE A 328 -14.24 -8.52 -27.75
N ALA A 329 -13.43 -7.62 -27.17
CA ALA A 329 -13.76 -6.21 -27.02
C ALA A 329 -13.62 -5.38 -28.32
N GLY A 330 -13.30 -5.99 -29.47
CA GLY A 330 -13.22 -5.30 -30.76
C GLY A 330 -11.85 -4.71 -31.08
N PHE A 331 -10.79 -5.24 -30.48
CA PHE A 331 -9.42 -4.80 -30.74
C PHE A 331 -8.62 -5.79 -31.60
N LYS A 332 -7.68 -5.25 -32.36
CA LYS A 332 -6.61 -5.99 -33.01
C LYS A 332 -5.29 -5.68 -32.29
N GLU A 333 -4.60 -6.71 -31.84
CA GLU A 333 -3.24 -6.56 -31.32
C GLU A 333 -2.28 -6.18 -32.46
N ILE A 334 -1.57 -5.06 -32.29
CA ILE A 334 -0.53 -4.60 -33.21
C ILE A 334 0.81 -5.16 -32.77
N VAL A 335 1.12 -4.98 -31.48
CA VAL A 335 2.36 -5.44 -30.82
C VAL A 335 2.01 -6.02 -29.46
N GLY A 336 2.70 -7.10 -29.11
CA GLY A 336 2.62 -7.67 -27.77
C GLY A 336 3.94 -8.33 -27.40
N ARG A 337 4.53 -7.96 -26.27
CA ARG A 337 5.79 -8.52 -25.80
C ARG A 337 5.84 -8.68 -24.27
N THR A 338 6.70 -9.55 -23.80
CA THR A 338 6.98 -9.70 -22.37
C THR A 338 8.29 -8.99 -22.04
N ASP A 339 8.31 -8.23 -20.96
CA ASP A 339 9.49 -7.53 -20.43
C ASP A 339 9.46 -7.51 -18.90
N THR A 340 10.54 -7.04 -18.26
CA THR A 340 10.56 -6.79 -16.82
C THR A 340 10.01 -5.39 -16.56
N LEU A 341 8.90 -5.31 -15.79
CA LEU A 341 8.25 -4.05 -15.45
C LEU A 341 8.97 -3.31 -14.33
N ARG A 342 9.44 -4.06 -13.34
CA ARG A 342 10.15 -3.58 -12.15
C ARG A 342 10.84 -4.72 -11.43
N THR A 343 11.58 -4.40 -10.38
CA THR A 343 12.21 -5.37 -9.47
C THR A 343 11.56 -5.25 -8.09
N GLU A 344 11.07 -6.36 -7.52
CA GLU A 344 10.54 -6.40 -6.16
C GLU A 344 11.32 -7.44 -5.33
N TYR A 345 11.80 -7.03 -4.16
CA TYR A 345 12.59 -7.90 -3.28
C TYR A 345 13.79 -8.57 -3.98
N GLY A 346 14.42 -7.87 -4.94
CA GLY A 346 15.53 -8.37 -5.74
C GLY A 346 15.17 -9.31 -6.88
N GLU A 347 13.88 -9.60 -7.09
CA GLU A 347 13.39 -10.48 -8.15
C GLU A 347 12.67 -9.68 -9.25
N PRO A 348 12.84 -10.01 -10.54
CA PRO A 348 12.18 -9.32 -11.63
C PRO A 348 10.68 -9.65 -11.67
N VAL A 349 9.84 -8.62 -11.73
CA VAL A 349 8.42 -8.75 -12.03
C VAL A 349 8.23 -8.67 -13.54
N HIS A 350 7.90 -9.81 -14.14
CA HIS A 350 7.65 -9.88 -15.57
C HIS A 350 6.23 -9.45 -15.92
N GLY A 351 6.10 -8.61 -16.93
CA GLY A 351 4.82 -8.17 -17.47
C GLY A 351 4.63 -8.53 -18.93
N TYR A 352 3.39 -8.46 -19.36
CA TYR A 352 3.02 -8.46 -20.77
C TYR A 352 2.52 -7.06 -21.14
N LEU A 353 3.20 -6.45 -22.11
CA LEU A 353 2.83 -5.15 -22.66
C LEU A 353 2.20 -5.36 -24.02
N THR A 354 1.14 -4.60 -24.31
CA THR A 354 0.44 -4.72 -25.59
C THR A 354 -0.07 -3.38 -26.09
N ALA A 355 0.00 -3.20 -27.40
CA ALA A 355 -0.66 -2.12 -28.14
C ALA A 355 -1.80 -2.72 -28.97
N LEU A 356 -3.01 -2.24 -28.72
CA LEU A 356 -4.25 -2.72 -29.31
C LEU A 356 -4.91 -1.59 -30.10
N GLN A 357 -5.26 -1.84 -31.36
CA GLN A 357 -5.99 -0.90 -32.22
C GLN A 357 -7.48 -1.23 -32.26
N LYS A 358 -8.32 -0.23 -32.09
CA LYS A 358 -9.77 -0.31 -32.29
C LYS A 358 -10.09 -0.58 -33.76
N ILE A 359 -10.87 -1.66 -34.05
CA ILE A 359 -11.32 -2.05 -35.38
C ILE A 359 -12.81 -1.81 -35.57
#